data_e8002eaeda75cee48201341715bf55b5
#
_entry.id   e8002eaeda75cee48201341715bf55b5
#
_cell.length_a   1.000
_cell.length_b   1.000
_cell.length_c   1.000
_cell.angle_alpha   90.00
_cell.angle_beta   90.00
_cell.angle_gamma   90.00
#
_symmetry.space_group_name_H-M   'P 1'
#
loop_
_entity.id
_entity.type
_entity.pdbx_description
1 polymer ?
#
loop_
_entity_poly.entity_id
_entity_poly.type
_entity_poly.pdbx_seq_one_letter_code
_entity_poly.pdbx_strand_id
1 'polypeptide(L)'
;MDANPFLVDVARGAMVESRHRGRFVVVDADGRILASGGDVEAPVFPRSAIKFLQALPLVESGAADAFALSQAELAISCASHGGEPRHVETVAAWLERMGLGEPDLECGAHMPSAAAAAEALVRAGARPVALHNNCSGKHAGMLATCRHLGDDTRGY
;
A
#
# COMPACT_ATOMS: atom_id res chain seq x y z
N MET A 1 -7.44 25.36 20.51
CA MET A 1 -7.47 24.05 19.78
C MET A 1 -7.79 22.97 20.78
N ASP A 2 -8.95 22.35 20.66
CA ASP A 2 -9.29 21.23 21.53
C ASP A 2 -8.31 20.10 21.28
N ALA A 3 -7.74 19.58 22.38
CA ALA A 3 -6.82 18.45 22.28
C ALA A 3 -7.61 17.21 21.79
N ASN A 4 -7.01 16.44 20.89
CA ASN A 4 -7.62 15.18 20.46
C ASN A 4 -8.07 14.35 21.68
N PRO A 5 -9.27 13.74 21.65
CA PRO A 5 -9.77 12.93 22.76
C PRO A 5 -8.91 11.69 23.00
N PHE A 6 -8.96 11.14 24.21
CA PHE A 6 -8.45 9.82 24.47
C PHE A 6 -9.37 8.79 23.79
N LEU A 7 -8.80 7.94 22.94
CA LEU A 7 -9.53 6.91 22.20
C LEU A 7 -9.26 5.51 22.77
N VAL A 8 -8.08 5.26 23.32
CA VAL A 8 -7.66 3.95 23.80
C VAL A 8 -6.86 4.10 25.09
N ASP A 9 -7.22 3.30 26.09
CA ASP A 9 -6.41 3.03 27.28
C ASP A 9 -5.82 1.62 27.15
N VAL A 10 -4.51 1.50 27.28
CA VAL A 10 -3.82 0.21 27.39
C VAL A 10 -3.61 -0.08 28.87
N ALA A 11 -4.20 -1.17 29.34
CA ALA A 11 -4.13 -1.55 30.74
C ALA A 11 -3.16 -2.71 30.98
N ARG A 12 -2.45 -2.64 32.09
CA ARG A 12 -1.69 -3.75 32.63
C ARG A 12 -2.31 -4.12 34.00
N GLY A 13 -3.09 -5.20 34.01
CA GLY A 13 -3.93 -5.54 35.17
C GLY A 13 -4.97 -4.44 35.42
N ALA A 14 -5.02 -3.90 36.61
CA ALA A 14 -5.95 -2.83 37.01
C ALA A 14 -5.43 -1.41 36.72
N MET A 15 -4.19 -1.27 36.21
CA MET A 15 -3.57 0.04 35.99
C MET A 15 -3.56 0.37 34.50
N VAL A 16 -3.86 1.63 34.15
CA VAL A 16 -3.64 2.15 32.81
C VAL A 16 -2.14 2.41 32.62
N GLU A 17 -1.51 1.65 31.70
CA GLU A 17 -0.08 1.75 31.38
C GLU A 17 0.20 2.88 30.38
N SER A 18 -0.68 3.04 29.38
CA SER A 18 -0.58 4.12 28.40
C SER A 18 -1.95 4.55 27.87
N ARG A 19 -2.01 5.80 27.41
CA ARG A 19 -3.21 6.39 26.82
C ARG A 19 -2.89 6.96 25.45
N HIS A 20 -3.76 6.66 24.48
CA HIS A 20 -3.59 7.13 23.12
C HIS A 20 -4.69 8.12 22.77
N ARG A 21 -4.27 9.28 22.32
CA ARG A 21 -5.16 10.30 21.76
C ARG A 21 -5.24 10.13 20.26
N GLY A 22 -6.40 10.45 19.70
CA GLY A 22 -6.57 10.38 18.25
C GLY A 22 -7.74 11.23 17.80
N ARG A 23 -8.00 11.17 16.50
CA ARG A 23 -9.15 11.82 15.89
C ARG A 23 -9.82 10.82 14.95
N PHE A 24 -11.12 10.97 14.80
CA PHE A 24 -11.91 10.15 13.89
C PHE A 24 -13.06 10.96 13.33
N VAL A 25 -13.52 10.57 12.16
CA VAL A 25 -14.74 11.08 11.53
C VAL A 25 -15.48 9.92 10.88
N VAL A 26 -16.79 9.92 11.02
CA VAL A 26 -17.70 9.01 10.32
C VAL A 26 -18.60 9.88 9.47
N VAL A 27 -18.64 9.57 8.18
CA VAL A 27 -19.47 10.29 7.20
C VAL A 27 -20.44 9.32 6.51
N ASP A 28 -21.58 9.82 6.08
CA ASP A 28 -22.48 9.07 5.21
C ASP A 28 -22.03 9.17 3.73
N ALA A 29 -22.81 8.54 2.84
CA ALA A 29 -22.53 8.55 1.40
C ALA A 29 -22.63 9.94 0.75
N ASP A 30 -23.32 10.87 1.38
CA ASP A 30 -23.48 12.26 0.92
C ASP A 30 -22.40 13.18 1.50
N GLY A 31 -21.44 12.62 2.27
CA GLY A 31 -20.36 13.36 2.92
C GLY A 31 -20.77 14.10 4.20
N ARG A 32 -21.99 13.84 4.72
CA ARG A 32 -22.45 14.46 5.97
C ARG A 32 -21.78 13.79 7.17
N ILE A 33 -21.22 14.58 8.08
CA ILE A 33 -20.61 14.05 9.31
C ILE A 33 -21.70 13.51 10.23
N LEU A 34 -21.62 12.22 10.55
CA LEU A 34 -22.48 11.52 11.50
C LEU A 34 -21.89 11.51 12.90
N ALA A 35 -20.57 11.39 13.01
CA ALA A 35 -19.83 11.44 14.27
C ALA A 35 -18.40 11.90 14.02
N SER A 36 -17.82 12.60 14.97
CA SER A 36 -16.42 13.00 14.93
C SER A 36 -15.84 13.21 16.31
N GLY A 37 -14.53 13.14 16.44
CA GLY A 37 -13.81 13.45 17.66
C GLY A 37 -12.41 13.95 17.34
N GLY A 38 -11.98 15.02 18.00
CA GLY A 38 -10.71 15.70 17.74
C GLY A 38 -10.76 16.64 16.53
N ASP A 39 -9.59 17.16 16.14
CA ASP A 39 -9.45 18.06 14.99
C ASP A 39 -9.42 17.26 13.69
N VAL A 40 -10.61 17.03 13.10
CA VAL A 40 -10.77 16.22 11.88
C VAL A 40 -10.37 16.96 10.60
N GLU A 41 -10.24 18.28 10.66
CA GLU A 41 -9.83 19.11 9.52
C GLU A 41 -8.30 19.19 9.38
N ALA A 42 -7.55 18.86 10.43
CA ALA A 42 -6.10 18.91 10.36
C ALA A 42 -5.54 17.87 9.37
N PRO A 43 -4.65 18.27 8.46
CA PRO A 43 -4.03 17.36 7.49
C PRO A 43 -3.32 16.17 8.16
N VAL A 44 -3.38 15.02 7.51
CA VAL A 44 -2.64 13.82 7.92
C VAL A 44 -1.92 13.20 6.72
N PHE A 45 -0.83 12.51 7.00
CA PHE A 45 -0.22 11.61 6.03
C PHE A 45 -0.88 10.22 6.15
N PRO A 46 -1.80 9.84 5.25
CA PRO A 46 -2.55 8.59 5.38
C PRO A 46 -1.69 7.35 5.15
N ARG A 47 -0.49 7.53 4.58
CA ARG A 47 0.45 6.47 4.30
C ARG A 47 -0.21 5.35 3.47
N SER A 48 0.03 4.09 3.82
CA SER A 48 -0.52 2.95 3.10
C SER A 48 -2.02 2.74 3.25
N ALA A 49 -2.69 3.49 4.14
CA ALA A 49 -4.13 3.34 4.36
C ALA A 49 -4.97 3.71 3.13
N ILE A 50 -4.44 4.52 2.20
CA ILE A 50 -5.16 4.93 0.98
C ILE A 50 -4.82 4.07 -0.25
N LYS A 51 -4.06 3.01 -0.12
CA LYS A 51 -3.64 2.22 -1.30
C LYS A 51 -4.82 1.66 -2.09
N PHE A 52 -5.92 1.30 -1.43
CA PHE A 52 -7.12 0.84 -2.11
C PHE A 52 -7.76 1.94 -2.97
N LEU A 53 -7.73 3.21 -2.52
CA LEU A 53 -8.16 4.35 -3.33
C LEU A 53 -7.21 4.58 -4.51
N GLN A 54 -5.91 4.40 -4.31
CA GLN A 54 -4.91 4.52 -5.37
C GLN A 54 -5.03 3.41 -6.43
N ALA A 55 -5.68 2.29 -6.11
CA ALA A 55 -5.93 1.20 -7.04
C ALA A 55 -7.25 1.38 -7.83
N LEU A 56 -8.10 2.36 -7.52
CA LEU A 56 -9.34 2.61 -8.26
C LEU A 56 -9.09 2.86 -9.75
N PRO A 57 -8.12 3.69 -10.17
CA PRO A 57 -7.83 3.90 -11.59
C PRO A 57 -7.47 2.61 -12.33
N LEU A 58 -6.80 1.65 -11.67
CA LEU A 58 -6.47 0.35 -12.26
C LEU A 58 -7.73 -0.43 -12.67
N VAL A 59 -8.81 -0.32 -11.88
CA VAL A 59 -10.07 -1.01 -12.15
C VAL A 59 -10.97 -0.16 -13.06
N GLU A 60 -11.14 1.11 -12.74
CA GLU A 60 -12.07 2.00 -13.46
C GLU A 60 -11.65 2.30 -14.90
N SER A 61 -10.34 2.32 -15.19
CA SER A 61 -9.84 2.45 -16.57
C SER A 61 -10.06 1.20 -17.42
N GLY A 62 -10.34 0.05 -16.81
CA GLY A 62 -10.38 -1.25 -17.47
C GLY A 62 -9.02 -1.93 -17.59
N ALA A 63 -7.94 -1.36 -17.06
CA ALA A 63 -6.60 -1.94 -17.12
C ALA A 63 -6.53 -3.32 -16.43
N ALA A 64 -7.25 -3.50 -15.33
CA ALA A 64 -7.31 -4.77 -14.62
C ALA A 64 -7.85 -5.89 -15.53
N ASP A 65 -8.90 -5.62 -16.28
CA ASP A 65 -9.51 -6.58 -17.22
C ASP A 65 -8.63 -6.79 -18.45
N ALA A 66 -8.07 -5.70 -19.01
CA ALA A 66 -7.22 -5.75 -20.20
C ALA A 66 -5.96 -6.62 -20.00
N PHE A 67 -5.39 -6.59 -18.80
CA PHE A 67 -4.24 -7.42 -18.42
C PHE A 67 -4.63 -8.71 -17.71
N ALA A 68 -5.93 -9.04 -17.62
CA ALA A 68 -6.48 -10.24 -16.98
C ALA A 68 -5.89 -10.47 -15.58
N LEU A 69 -5.95 -9.44 -14.72
CA LEU A 69 -5.34 -9.50 -13.41
C LEU A 69 -6.03 -10.54 -12.51
N SER A 70 -5.22 -11.34 -11.85
CA SER A 70 -5.68 -12.24 -10.81
C SER A 70 -6.11 -11.49 -9.55
N GLN A 71 -6.86 -12.15 -8.68
CA GLN A 71 -7.20 -11.59 -7.36
C GLN A 71 -5.97 -11.29 -6.51
N ALA A 72 -4.89 -12.08 -6.65
CA ALA A 72 -3.63 -11.85 -5.93
C ALA A 72 -2.95 -10.54 -6.39
N GLU A 73 -2.97 -10.25 -7.69
CA GLU A 73 -2.42 -9.01 -8.26
C GLU A 73 -3.26 -7.80 -7.89
N LEU A 74 -4.57 -7.91 -7.90
CA LEU A 74 -5.45 -6.85 -7.38
C LEU A 74 -5.22 -6.61 -5.88
N ALA A 75 -5.13 -7.68 -5.09
CA ALA A 75 -4.89 -7.56 -3.66
C ALA A 75 -3.54 -6.89 -3.36
N ILE A 76 -2.46 -7.27 -4.06
CA ILE A 76 -1.13 -6.71 -3.83
C ILE A 76 -1.03 -5.24 -4.30
N SER A 77 -1.85 -4.82 -5.28
CA SER A 77 -1.94 -3.41 -5.68
C SER A 77 -2.53 -2.51 -4.59
N CYS A 78 -3.42 -3.06 -3.77
CA CYS A 78 -4.12 -2.35 -2.69
C CYS A 78 -3.40 -2.42 -1.34
N ALA A 79 -2.32 -3.20 -1.21
CA ALA A 79 -1.74 -3.53 0.09
C ALA A 79 -0.25 -3.15 0.19
N SER A 80 0.24 -3.14 1.43
CA SER A 80 1.67 -3.22 1.71
C SER A 80 2.02 -4.67 1.97
N HIS A 81 3.06 -5.18 1.31
CA HIS A 81 3.47 -6.57 1.46
C HIS A 81 4.84 -6.72 2.14
N GLY A 82 5.12 -7.92 2.63
CA GLY A 82 6.33 -8.20 3.38
C GLY A 82 7.60 -8.40 2.54
N GLY A 83 7.51 -8.42 1.21
CA GLY A 83 8.63 -8.73 0.33
C GLY A 83 9.00 -10.22 0.34
N GLU A 84 8.06 -11.09 0.71
CA GLU A 84 8.24 -12.54 0.64
C GLU A 84 8.32 -13.03 -0.82
N PRO A 85 8.90 -14.22 -1.10
CA PRO A 85 9.05 -14.74 -2.46
C PRO A 85 7.75 -14.68 -3.29
N ARG A 86 6.61 -15.09 -2.71
CA ARG A 86 5.30 -15.03 -3.39
C ARG A 86 4.91 -13.63 -3.86
N HIS A 87 5.26 -12.59 -3.09
CA HIS A 87 4.97 -11.21 -3.46
C HIS A 87 5.87 -10.75 -4.61
N VAL A 88 7.16 -11.05 -4.50
CA VAL A 88 8.18 -10.74 -5.52
C VAL A 88 7.82 -11.42 -6.85
N GLU A 89 7.51 -12.72 -6.81
CA GLU A 89 7.13 -13.52 -7.98
C GLU A 89 5.85 -13.00 -8.64
N THR A 90 4.83 -12.67 -7.82
CA THR A 90 3.56 -12.13 -8.32
C THR A 90 3.80 -10.81 -9.08
N VAL A 91 4.54 -9.89 -8.49
CA VAL A 91 4.81 -8.59 -9.12
C VAL A 91 5.69 -8.74 -10.36
N ALA A 92 6.73 -9.58 -10.29
CA ALA A 92 7.64 -9.82 -11.41
C ALA A 92 6.89 -10.41 -12.63
N ALA A 93 6.09 -11.47 -12.42
CA ALA A 93 5.31 -12.09 -13.48
C ALA A 93 4.27 -11.13 -14.07
N TRP A 94 3.67 -10.27 -13.25
CA TRP A 94 2.75 -9.24 -13.71
C TRP A 94 3.44 -8.21 -14.61
N LEU A 95 4.59 -7.67 -14.18
CA LEU A 95 5.39 -6.73 -14.98
C LEU A 95 5.80 -7.35 -16.32
N GLU A 96 6.28 -8.61 -16.31
CA GLU A 96 6.68 -9.33 -17.53
C GLU A 96 5.54 -9.43 -18.54
N ARG A 97 4.32 -9.74 -18.12
CA ARG A 97 3.13 -9.76 -19.01
C ARG A 97 2.83 -8.42 -19.66
N MET A 98 3.22 -7.32 -19.03
CA MET A 98 3.07 -5.97 -19.57
C MET A 98 4.27 -5.53 -20.44
N GLY A 99 5.30 -6.38 -20.62
CA GLY A 99 6.55 -6.04 -21.28
C GLY A 99 7.40 -5.06 -20.48
N LEU A 100 7.30 -5.11 -19.15
CA LEU A 100 8.03 -4.30 -18.18
C LEU A 100 8.85 -5.20 -17.24
N GLY A 101 9.68 -4.59 -16.41
CA GLY A 101 10.50 -5.30 -15.46
C GLY A 101 10.79 -4.51 -14.18
N GLU A 102 11.62 -5.06 -13.33
CA GLU A 102 12.02 -4.41 -12.07
C GLU A 102 12.55 -2.97 -12.25
N PRO A 103 13.34 -2.66 -13.30
CA PRO A 103 13.86 -1.30 -13.52
C PRO A 103 12.78 -0.24 -13.77
N ASP A 104 11.57 -0.64 -14.16
CA ASP A 104 10.46 0.28 -14.40
C ASP A 104 9.76 0.71 -13.11
N LEU A 105 10.09 0.07 -11.97
CA LEU A 105 9.52 0.39 -10.67
C LEU A 105 10.25 1.59 -10.03
N GLU A 106 9.54 2.68 -9.80
CA GLU A 106 10.09 3.90 -9.18
C GLU A 106 10.01 3.91 -7.64
N CYS A 107 9.56 2.82 -7.01
CA CYS A 107 9.45 2.75 -5.54
C CYS A 107 10.81 2.61 -4.83
N GLY A 108 11.88 2.31 -5.55
CA GLY A 108 13.19 2.03 -4.97
C GLY A 108 13.26 0.68 -4.24
N ALA A 109 14.48 0.26 -3.93
CA ALA A 109 14.73 -0.99 -3.22
C ALA A 109 14.78 -0.77 -1.69
N HIS A 110 14.24 -1.71 -0.91
CA HIS A 110 14.49 -1.81 0.53
C HIS A 110 14.40 -3.27 1.00
N MET A 111 14.95 -3.53 2.16
CA MET A 111 14.88 -4.86 2.76
C MET A 111 13.42 -5.29 2.95
N PRO A 112 13.09 -6.58 2.71
CA PRO A 112 11.80 -7.12 3.07
C PRO A 112 11.44 -6.80 4.53
N SER A 113 10.19 -6.45 4.79
CA SER A 113 9.70 -6.24 6.15
C SER A 113 9.35 -7.56 6.85
N ALA A 114 9.14 -8.64 6.10
CA ALA A 114 9.00 -9.99 6.64
C ALA A 114 10.38 -10.51 7.07
N ALA A 115 10.54 -10.78 8.37
CA ALA A 115 11.84 -11.17 8.95
C ALA A 115 12.47 -12.36 8.23
N ALA A 116 11.71 -13.42 7.96
CA ALA A 116 12.20 -14.61 7.27
C ALA A 116 12.72 -14.32 5.85
N ALA A 117 12.06 -13.43 5.11
CA ALA A 117 12.50 -13.02 3.78
C ALA A 117 13.78 -12.16 3.84
N ALA A 118 13.86 -11.24 4.81
CA ALA A 118 15.06 -10.45 5.04
C ALA A 118 16.26 -11.33 5.42
N GLU A 119 16.07 -12.27 6.33
CA GLU A 119 17.13 -13.23 6.73
C GLU A 119 17.57 -14.12 5.56
N ALA A 120 16.64 -14.55 4.70
CA ALA A 120 16.98 -15.36 3.53
C ALA A 120 17.86 -14.57 2.55
N LEU A 121 17.55 -13.29 2.28
CA LEU A 121 18.40 -12.41 1.47
C LEU A 121 19.79 -12.25 2.06
N VAL A 122 19.89 -12.00 3.36
CA VAL A 122 21.17 -11.84 4.04
C VAL A 122 21.99 -13.13 3.95
N ARG A 123 21.40 -14.30 4.21
CA ARG A 123 22.07 -15.60 4.08
C ARG A 123 22.57 -15.88 2.66
N ALA A 124 21.81 -15.45 1.66
CA ALA A 124 22.18 -15.60 0.25
C ALA A 124 23.25 -14.58 -0.20
N GLY A 125 23.63 -13.62 0.65
CA GLY A 125 24.52 -12.51 0.25
C GLY A 125 23.89 -11.61 -0.83
N ALA A 126 22.55 -11.68 -0.99
CA ALA A 126 21.83 -10.94 -2.01
C ALA A 126 21.44 -9.55 -1.50
N ARG A 127 21.26 -8.61 -2.45
CA ARG A 127 20.77 -7.27 -2.15
C ARG A 127 19.29 -7.19 -2.47
N PRO A 128 18.50 -6.39 -1.72
CA PRO A 128 17.14 -6.12 -2.09
C PRO A 128 17.06 -5.34 -3.40
N VAL A 129 16.01 -5.58 -4.17
CA VAL A 129 15.67 -4.87 -5.40
C VAL A 129 14.29 -4.22 -5.24
N ALA A 130 13.83 -3.42 -6.22
CA ALA A 130 12.55 -2.72 -6.13
C ALA A 130 11.35 -3.66 -5.95
N LEU A 131 11.42 -4.90 -6.44
CA LEU A 131 10.38 -5.92 -6.20
C LEU A 131 10.17 -6.24 -4.72
N HIS A 132 11.20 -6.09 -3.87
CA HIS A 132 11.09 -6.33 -2.42
C HIS A 132 10.42 -5.16 -1.67
N ASN A 133 10.31 -4.00 -2.33
CA ASN A 133 9.63 -2.85 -1.75
C ASN A 133 8.16 -3.19 -1.45
N ASN A 134 7.70 -2.85 -0.27
CA ASN A 134 6.32 -3.09 0.17
C ASN A 134 5.25 -2.38 -0.66
N CYS A 135 5.65 -1.52 -1.59
CA CYS A 135 4.78 -0.80 -2.51
C CYS A 135 4.89 -1.30 -3.96
N SER A 136 5.74 -2.31 -4.27
CA SER A 136 5.98 -2.73 -5.65
C SER A 136 4.70 -3.15 -6.37
N GLY A 137 3.76 -3.82 -5.69
CA GLY A 137 2.45 -4.16 -6.25
C GLY A 137 1.60 -2.94 -6.60
N LYS A 138 1.59 -1.89 -5.76
CA LYS A 138 0.94 -0.63 -6.08
C LYS A 138 1.55 0.03 -7.32
N HIS A 139 2.88 0.05 -7.42
CA HIS A 139 3.58 0.60 -8.57
C HIS A 139 3.31 -0.21 -9.85
N ALA A 140 3.24 -1.54 -9.77
CA ALA A 140 2.81 -2.37 -10.90
C ALA A 140 1.37 -2.03 -11.35
N GLY A 141 0.47 -1.73 -10.40
CA GLY A 141 -0.89 -1.27 -10.72
C GLY A 141 -0.91 0.08 -11.44
N MET A 142 -0.09 1.04 -11.01
CA MET A 142 0.04 2.34 -11.69
C MET A 142 0.61 2.16 -13.10
N LEU A 143 1.66 1.35 -13.26
CA LEU A 143 2.25 1.02 -14.56
C LEU A 143 1.24 0.33 -15.50
N ALA A 144 0.42 -0.58 -14.98
CA ALA A 144 -0.65 -1.22 -15.75
C ALA A 144 -1.66 -0.20 -16.27
N THR A 145 -2.04 0.76 -15.43
CA THR A 145 -2.94 1.86 -15.83
C THR A 145 -2.32 2.71 -16.93
N CYS A 146 -1.07 3.16 -16.77
CA CYS A 146 -0.36 3.93 -17.80
C CYS A 146 -0.27 3.17 -19.11
N ARG A 147 0.12 1.89 -19.08
CA ARG A 147 0.23 1.05 -20.28
C ARG A 147 -1.10 0.87 -20.99
N HIS A 148 -2.19 0.72 -20.26
CA HIS A 148 -3.53 0.57 -20.83
C HIS A 148 -4.02 1.86 -21.49
N LEU A 149 -3.76 3.01 -20.84
CA LEU A 149 -4.17 4.31 -21.35
C LEU A 149 -3.23 4.87 -22.44
N GLY A 150 -2.07 4.26 -22.63
CA GLY A 150 -1.05 4.75 -23.57
C GLY A 150 -0.22 5.92 -23.03
N ASP A 151 -0.22 6.08 -21.71
CA ASP A 151 0.56 7.11 -21.02
C ASP A 151 2.03 6.70 -20.86
N ASP A 152 2.90 7.69 -20.59
CA ASP A 152 4.32 7.42 -20.28
C ASP A 152 4.43 6.66 -18.95
N THR A 153 5.23 5.60 -18.95
CA THR A 153 5.53 4.79 -17.77
C THR A 153 6.70 5.32 -16.95
N ARG A 154 7.18 6.53 -17.22
CA ARG A 154 8.24 7.21 -16.48
C ARG A 154 7.66 8.37 -15.69
N GLY A 155 8.00 8.46 -14.40
CA GLY A 155 7.55 9.53 -13.53
C GLY A 155 6.05 9.44 -13.17
N TYR A 156 5.48 8.26 -13.17
CA TYR A 156 4.07 7.95 -12.86
C TYR A 156 3.74 8.10 -11.37
#